data_2839f163b8619ab49ef853f35feeb9c9
#
_entry.id   2839f163b8619ab49ef853f35feeb9c9
#
_cell.length_a   1.000
_cell.length_b   1.000
_cell.length_c   1.000
_cell.angle_alpha   90.00
_cell.angle_beta   90.00
_cell.angle_gamma   90.00
#
_symmetry.space_group_name_H-M   'P 1'
#
loop_
_entity.id
_entity.type
_entity.pdbx_description
1 polymer ?
#
loop_
_entity_poly.entity_id
_entity_poly.type
_entity_poly.pdbx_seq_one_letter_code
_entity_poly.pdbx_strand_id
1 'polypeptide(L)'
;RPTPPPPAWRPHAWRPFHSILGVAFGTAVNISINALLNSGYDVSGYGDNVVYLSNVPMLSMSWPVANLYYSNGGLYGSEFVYSTSRYSMSRYNTVYNSLLGVNGAPYSVQSLAGGGRRATWWGNDGQYITLNFGGDYTTGGGLRYFTTLSFGR
;
A
#
# COMPACT_ATOMS: atom_id res chain seq x y z
N ARG A 1 -11.03 2.84 1.04
CA ARG A 1 -10.51 4.18 1.35
C ARG A 1 -10.69 4.49 2.83
N PRO A 2 -9.67 5.00 3.52
CA PRO A 2 -9.79 5.35 4.93
C PRO A 2 -10.72 6.56 5.12
N THR A 3 -11.19 6.74 6.36
CA THR A 3 -12.03 7.89 6.71
C THR A 3 -11.24 9.18 6.56
N PRO A 4 -11.72 10.15 5.75
CA PRO A 4 -11.02 11.42 5.56
C PRO A 4 -10.94 12.24 6.86
N PRO A 5 -9.90 13.05 7.01
CA PRO A 5 -9.81 13.98 8.14
C PRO A 5 -10.82 15.13 8.01
N PRO A 6 -11.05 15.88 9.12
CA PRO A 6 -11.86 17.09 9.06
C PRO A 6 -11.31 18.09 8.03
N PRO A 7 -12.15 18.93 7.40
CA PRO A 7 -11.69 19.88 6.39
C PRO A 7 -10.60 20.85 6.85
N ALA A 8 -10.53 21.15 8.15
CA ALA A 8 -9.52 22.06 8.71
C ALA A 8 -8.16 21.39 8.92
N TRP A 9 -8.08 20.06 8.87
CA TRP A 9 -6.82 19.36 9.08
C TRP A 9 -5.87 19.58 7.91
N ARG A 10 -4.57 19.71 8.22
CA ARG A 10 -3.50 19.83 7.23
C ARG A 10 -2.31 18.98 7.66
N PRO A 11 -1.64 18.28 6.72
CA PRO A 11 -0.42 17.54 7.04
C PRO A 11 0.75 18.47 7.31
N HIS A 12 1.69 18.04 8.17
CA HIS A 12 2.90 18.79 8.48
C HIS A 12 3.97 18.66 7.43
N ALA A 13 4.13 17.47 6.84
CA ALA A 13 5.23 17.14 5.94
C ALA A 13 4.77 16.12 4.88
N TRP A 14 3.72 16.46 4.16
CA TRP A 14 3.21 15.58 3.11
C TRP A 14 4.05 15.72 1.84
N ARG A 15 4.49 14.57 1.28
CA ARG A 15 5.13 14.50 -0.02
C ARG A 15 4.13 13.87 -1.01
N PRO A 16 3.56 14.64 -1.95
CA PRO A 16 2.64 14.11 -2.96
C PRO A 16 3.29 13.04 -3.82
N PHE A 17 2.50 12.06 -4.25
CA PHE A 17 2.90 11.09 -5.25
C PHE A 17 1.93 11.12 -6.43
N HIS A 18 2.43 10.88 -7.64
CA HIS A 18 1.65 10.99 -8.87
C HIS A 18 1.59 9.68 -9.63
N SER A 19 2.32 8.68 -9.16
CA SER A 19 2.44 7.38 -9.80
C SER A 19 2.67 6.30 -8.76
N ILE A 20 2.45 5.06 -9.16
CA ILE A 20 2.76 3.88 -8.37
C ILE A 20 3.64 3.00 -9.25
N LEU A 21 4.85 2.68 -8.77
CA LEU A 21 5.86 1.90 -9.52
C LEU A 21 6.13 2.47 -10.93
N GLY A 22 6.11 3.81 -11.05
CA GLY A 22 6.32 4.50 -12.31
C GLY A 22 5.09 4.59 -13.21
N VAL A 23 3.95 4.02 -12.80
CA VAL A 23 2.68 4.11 -13.55
C VAL A 23 1.87 5.28 -13.00
N ALA A 24 1.57 6.25 -13.85
CA ALA A 24 0.81 7.43 -13.45
C ALA A 24 -0.64 7.08 -13.07
N PHE A 25 -1.19 7.78 -12.10
CA PHE A 25 -2.62 7.68 -11.82
C PHE A 25 -3.45 8.00 -13.07
N GLY A 26 -4.54 7.25 -13.25
CA GLY A 26 -5.38 7.38 -14.42
C GLY A 26 -4.97 6.51 -15.61
N THR A 27 -3.82 5.84 -15.54
CA THR A 27 -3.34 4.96 -16.62
C THR A 27 -4.18 3.68 -16.69
N ALA A 28 -4.52 3.26 -17.91
CA ALA A 28 -5.31 2.05 -18.16
C ALA A 28 -4.52 0.78 -17.86
N VAL A 29 -5.23 -0.33 -17.61
CA VAL A 29 -4.63 -1.62 -17.24
C VAL A 29 -3.60 -2.09 -18.28
N ASN A 30 -3.96 -2.11 -19.56
CA ASN A 30 -3.08 -2.62 -20.62
C ASN A 30 -1.80 -1.78 -20.78
N ILE A 31 -1.91 -0.48 -20.65
CA ILE A 31 -0.76 0.43 -20.71
C ILE A 31 0.12 0.24 -19.48
N SER A 32 -0.51 0.08 -18.30
CA SER A 32 0.21 -0.21 -17.06
C SER A 32 1.03 -1.49 -17.14
N ILE A 33 0.44 -2.58 -17.67
CA ILE A 33 1.12 -3.87 -17.80
C ILE A 33 2.37 -3.71 -18.67
N ASN A 34 2.27 -3.05 -19.82
CA ASN A 34 3.41 -2.81 -20.68
C ASN A 34 4.51 -2.01 -20.01
N ALA A 35 4.15 -0.95 -19.28
CA ALA A 35 5.10 -0.13 -18.56
C ALA A 35 5.81 -0.92 -17.44
N LEU A 36 5.07 -1.74 -16.70
CA LEU A 36 5.60 -2.57 -15.62
C LEU A 36 6.56 -3.63 -16.16
N LEU A 37 6.18 -4.33 -17.23
CA LEU A 37 7.04 -5.31 -17.87
C LEU A 37 8.33 -4.68 -18.42
N ASN A 38 8.22 -3.52 -19.05
CA ASN A 38 9.39 -2.79 -19.57
C ASN A 38 10.31 -2.31 -18.44
N SER A 39 9.78 -2.11 -17.25
CA SER A 39 10.57 -1.73 -16.07
C SER A 39 11.14 -2.94 -15.31
N GLY A 40 10.86 -4.15 -15.76
CA GLY A 40 11.41 -5.38 -15.19
C GLY A 40 10.60 -5.98 -14.05
N TYR A 41 9.37 -5.51 -13.81
CA TYR A 41 8.51 -6.11 -12.78
C TYR A 41 7.89 -7.42 -13.25
N ASP A 42 7.65 -8.32 -12.29
CA ASP A 42 7.00 -9.61 -12.53
C ASP A 42 5.48 -9.46 -12.41
N VAL A 43 4.80 -9.44 -13.54
CA VAL A 43 3.33 -9.41 -13.58
C VAL A 43 2.83 -10.85 -13.50
N SER A 44 2.19 -11.24 -12.41
CA SER A 44 1.69 -12.61 -12.19
C SER A 44 0.28 -12.82 -12.73
N GLY A 45 -0.47 -11.75 -12.98
CA GLY A 45 -1.81 -11.84 -13.55
C GLY A 45 -2.48 -10.48 -13.61
N TYR A 46 -3.66 -10.43 -14.21
CA TYR A 46 -4.44 -9.20 -14.30
C TYR A 46 -5.91 -9.52 -14.57
N GLY A 47 -6.77 -8.55 -14.23
CA GLY A 47 -8.19 -8.55 -14.59
C GLY A 47 -8.59 -7.18 -15.12
N ASP A 48 -9.89 -6.90 -15.19
CA ASP A 48 -10.39 -5.63 -15.71
C ASP A 48 -10.03 -4.45 -14.80
N ASN A 49 -9.90 -4.70 -13.49
CA ASN A 49 -9.72 -3.65 -12.49
C ASN A 49 -8.51 -3.88 -11.58
N VAL A 50 -7.63 -4.79 -11.94
CA VAL A 50 -6.48 -5.14 -11.09
C VAL A 50 -5.32 -5.66 -11.92
N VAL A 51 -4.09 -5.36 -11.46
CA VAL A 51 -2.86 -5.99 -11.93
C VAL A 51 -2.16 -6.57 -10.70
N TYR A 52 -1.80 -7.86 -10.78
CA TYR A 52 -1.10 -8.58 -9.73
C TYR A 52 0.38 -8.67 -10.04
N LEU A 53 1.21 -8.35 -9.06
CA LEU A 53 2.67 -8.38 -9.18
C LEU A 53 3.28 -9.28 -8.10
N SER A 54 4.40 -9.89 -8.42
CA SER A 54 5.18 -10.73 -7.51
C SER A 54 6.55 -10.14 -7.26
N ASN A 55 7.04 -10.27 -6.02
CA ASN A 55 8.41 -9.92 -5.63
C ASN A 55 8.81 -8.49 -6.05
N VAL A 56 8.05 -7.52 -5.57
CA VAL A 56 8.23 -6.11 -5.93
C VAL A 56 9.20 -5.43 -4.96
N PRO A 57 10.30 -4.82 -5.44
CA PRO A 57 11.13 -3.96 -4.61
C PRO A 57 10.46 -2.61 -4.42
N MET A 58 10.35 -2.17 -3.18
CA MET A 58 9.79 -0.86 -2.84
C MET A 58 10.20 -0.47 -1.42
N LEU A 59 10.57 0.78 -1.18
CA LEU A 59 11.10 1.29 0.09
C LEU A 59 12.31 0.47 0.59
N SER A 60 13.20 0.07 -0.32
CA SER A 60 14.39 -0.74 -0.02
C SER A 60 14.06 -2.10 0.59
N MET A 61 12.87 -2.61 0.34
CA MET A 61 12.39 -3.90 0.83
C MET A 61 11.77 -4.68 -0.31
N SER A 62 11.72 -6.02 -0.17
CA SER A 62 11.01 -6.87 -1.11
C SER A 62 9.59 -7.16 -0.59
N TRP A 63 8.62 -7.02 -1.47
CA TRP A 63 7.21 -7.31 -1.20
C TRP A 63 6.78 -8.51 -2.06
N PRO A 64 6.45 -9.64 -1.42
CA PRO A 64 6.08 -10.85 -2.18
C PRO A 64 4.89 -10.65 -3.11
N VAL A 65 3.95 -9.81 -2.72
CA VAL A 65 2.73 -9.52 -3.49
C VAL A 65 2.51 -8.02 -3.54
N ALA A 66 2.14 -7.52 -4.71
CA ALA A 66 1.62 -6.18 -4.88
C ALA A 66 0.46 -6.20 -5.86
N ASN A 67 -0.56 -5.43 -5.56
CA ASN A 67 -1.75 -5.28 -6.40
C ASN A 67 -1.92 -3.83 -6.78
N LEU A 68 -2.18 -3.57 -8.06
CA LEU A 68 -2.59 -2.25 -8.54
C LEU A 68 -4.07 -2.28 -8.84
N TYR A 69 -4.81 -1.26 -8.40
CA TYR A 69 -6.26 -1.21 -8.52
C TYR A 69 -6.71 -0.11 -9.45
N TYR A 70 -7.70 -0.42 -10.27
CA TYR A 70 -8.22 0.44 -11.34
C TYR A 70 -9.71 0.69 -11.15
N SER A 71 -10.14 1.91 -11.43
CA SER A 71 -11.53 2.31 -11.40
C SER A 71 -11.79 3.23 -12.58
N ASN A 72 -12.90 3.05 -13.27
CA ASN A 72 -13.26 3.82 -14.47
C ASN A 72 -12.13 3.83 -15.51
N GLY A 73 -11.43 2.70 -15.65
CA GLY A 73 -10.35 2.53 -16.60
C GLY A 73 -9.01 3.15 -16.20
N GLY A 74 -8.86 3.64 -14.98
CA GLY A 74 -7.63 4.30 -14.55
C GLY A 74 -7.09 3.82 -13.20
N LEU A 75 -5.77 3.76 -13.08
CA LEU A 75 -5.09 3.44 -11.83
C LEU A 75 -5.47 4.45 -10.74
N TYR A 76 -5.90 3.96 -9.57
CA TYR A 76 -6.24 4.83 -8.44
C TYR A 76 -5.59 4.41 -7.13
N GLY A 77 -5.04 3.22 -7.03
CA GLY A 77 -4.47 2.75 -5.76
C GLY A 77 -3.67 1.50 -5.90
N SER A 78 -3.03 1.12 -4.79
CA SER A 78 -2.20 -0.06 -4.73
C SER A 78 -2.18 -0.64 -3.33
N GLU A 79 -1.75 -1.90 -3.25
CA GLU A 79 -1.56 -2.62 -2.01
C GLU A 79 -0.30 -3.48 -2.11
N PHE A 80 0.60 -3.33 -1.14
CA PHE A 80 1.82 -4.12 -1.03
C PHE A 80 1.69 -5.00 0.21
N VAL A 81 1.89 -6.31 0.07
CA VAL A 81 1.62 -7.28 1.12
C VAL A 81 2.86 -8.09 1.45
N TYR A 82 3.17 -8.16 2.73
CA TYR A 82 4.20 -9.01 3.30
C TYR A 82 3.59 -9.84 4.43
N SER A 83 3.99 -11.09 4.55
CA SER A 83 3.46 -11.94 5.62
C SER A 83 4.51 -12.84 6.23
N THR A 84 4.28 -13.22 7.49
CA THR A 84 5.13 -14.15 8.23
C THR A 84 4.25 -15.18 8.94
N SER A 85 4.82 -16.38 9.18
CA SER A 85 4.14 -17.43 9.94
C SER A 85 4.21 -17.21 11.46
N ARG A 86 5.16 -16.39 11.91
CA ARG A 86 5.32 -16.02 13.33
C ARG A 86 4.99 -14.56 13.53
N TYR A 87 4.46 -14.23 14.70
CA TYR A 87 4.21 -12.85 15.08
C TYR A 87 5.51 -12.04 14.95
N SER A 88 5.44 -10.98 14.16
CA SER A 88 6.54 -10.04 14.03
C SER A 88 6.01 -8.70 13.51
N MET A 89 6.31 -7.64 14.22
CA MET A 89 6.03 -6.26 13.78
C MET A 89 7.23 -5.60 13.10
N SER A 90 8.27 -6.36 12.81
CA SER A 90 9.51 -5.81 12.27
C SER A 90 9.29 -5.05 10.96
N ARG A 91 8.57 -5.65 10.00
CA ARG A 91 8.27 -5.00 8.73
C ARG A 91 7.42 -3.74 8.94
N TYR A 92 6.37 -3.84 9.75
CA TYR A 92 5.51 -2.68 10.08
C TYR A 92 6.36 -1.54 10.66
N ASN A 93 7.19 -1.82 11.64
CA ASN A 93 8.01 -0.79 12.29
C ASN A 93 9.00 -0.14 11.34
N THR A 94 9.64 -0.92 10.47
CA THR A 94 10.59 -0.41 9.47
C THR A 94 9.87 0.52 8.48
N VAL A 95 8.72 0.10 7.97
CA VAL A 95 7.92 0.91 7.04
C VAL A 95 7.39 2.16 7.72
N TYR A 96 6.88 2.03 8.94
CA TYR A 96 6.38 3.16 9.72
C TYR A 96 7.45 4.24 9.88
N ASN A 97 8.66 3.84 10.26
CA ASN A 97 9.78 4.78 10.44
C ASN A 97 10.19 5.44 9.12
N SER A 98 10.19 4.69 8.01
CA SER A 98 10.44 5.26 6.68
C SER A 98 9.40 6.33 6.32
N LEU A 99 8.12 6.04 6.56
CA LEU A 99 7.04 6.98 6.27
C LEU A 99 7.06 8.21 7.17
N LEU A 100 7.45 8.06 8.45
CA LEU A 100 7.67 9.21 9.33
C LEU A 100 8.72 10.14 8.74
N GLY A 101 9.81 9.60 8.21
CA GLY A 101 10.89 10.40 7.63
C GLY A 101 10.47 11.14 6.36
N VAL A 102 9.57 10.57 5.56
CA VAL A 102 9.13 11.13 4.27
C VAL A 102 7.91 12.04 4.44
N ASN A 103 6.92 11.61 5.23
CA ASN A 103 5.61 12.24 5.30
C ASN A 103 5.26 12.80 6.68
N GLY A 104 6.18 12.73 7.64
CA GLY A 104 5.92 13.19 9.00
C GLY A 104 4.99 12.29 9.78
N ALA A 105 4.41 12.81 10.85
CA ALA A 105 3.49 12.06 11.69
C ALA A 105 2.21 11.69 10.93
N PRO A 106 1.67 10.47 11.15
CA PRO A 106 0.40 10.08 10.54
C PRO A 106 -0.76 10.91 11.11
N TYR A 107 -1.83 10.97 10.33
CA TYR A 107 -3.09 11.55 10.80
C TYR A 107 -3.65 10.76 11.98
N SER A 108 -3.60 9.43 11.91
CA SER A 108 -4.08 8.56 12.99
C SER A 108 -3.27 7.29 13.11
N VAL A 109 -3.17 6.78 14.33
CA VAL A 109 -2.67 5.43 14.63
C VAL A 109 -3.72 4.76 15.50
N GLN A 110 -4.20 3.60 15.08
CA GLN A 110 -5.26 2.86 15.76
C GLN A 110 -4.74 1.49 16.18
N SER A 111 -5.09 1.07 17.40
CA SER A 111 -4.96 -0.31 17.83
C SER A 111 -6.20 -1.08 17.35
N LEU A 112 -5.98 -2.23 16.74
CA LEU A 112 -7.04 -3.09 16.23
C LEU A 112 -7.16 -4.33 17.10
N ALA A 113 -8.29 -5.05 16.98
CA ALA A 113 -8.51 -6.30 17.70
C ALA A 113 -7.38 -7.31 17.39
N GLY A 114 -7.04 -8.16 18.39
CA GLY A 114 -6.02 -9.18 18.20
C GLY A 114 -4.58 -8.67 18.11
N GLY A 115 -4.31 -7.46 18.61
CA GLY A 115 -2.97 -6.88 18.58
C GLY A 115 -2.58 -6.25 17.25
N GLY A 116 -3.54 -6.06 16.35
CA GLY A 116 -3.32 -5.36 15.10
C GLY A 116 -3.13 -3.87 15.26
N ARG A 117 -2.67 -3.22 14.21
CA ARG A 117 -2.39 -1.78 14.21
C ARG A 117 -2.62 -1.20 12.81
N ARG A 118 -3.09 0.04 12.78
CA ARG A 118 -3.26 0.78 11.52
C ARG A 118 -2.76 2.21 11.70
N ALA A 119 -1.89 2.64 10.81
CA ALA A 119 -1.49 4.04 10.68
C ALA A 119 -2.03 4.59 9.36
N THR A 120 -2.51 5.83 9.38
CA THR A 120 -3.08 6.48 8.20
C THR A 120 -2.45 7.87 8.04
N TRP A 121 -1.96 8.14 6.83
CA TRP A 121 -1.50 9.46 6.41
C TRP A 121 -2.46 10.00 5.35
N TRP A 122 -2.82 11.27 5.48
CA TRP A 122 -3.62 11.97 4.49
C TRP A 122 -2.84 13.14 3.92
N GLY A 123 -2.85 13.28 2.60
CA GLY A 123 -2.38 14.47 1.93
C GLY A 123 -3.49 15.52 1.84
N ASN A 124 -3.11 16.75 1.48
CA ASN A 124 -4.05 17.85 1.31
C ASN A 124 -4.79 17.83 -0.04
N ASP A 125 -4.49 16.86 -0.88
CA ASP A 125 -5.05 16.67 -2.24
C ASP A 125 -5.91 15.40 -2.34
N GLY A 126 -6.27 14.79 -1.20
CA GLY A 126 -7.07 13.57 -1.16
C GLY A 126 -6.25 12.28 -1.29
N GLN A 127 -4.94 12.38 -1.40
CA GLN A 127 -4.07 11.21 -1.38
C GLN A 127 -3.96 10.63 0.03
N TYR A 128 -3.78 9.32 0.11
CA TYR A 128 -3.63 8.65 1.40
C TYR A 128 -2.64 7.51 1.34
N ILE A 129 -2.08 7.19 2.50
CA ILE A 129 -1.26 6.01 2.75
C ILE A 129 -1.82 5.32 3.97
N THR A 130 -2.04 4.01 3.91
CA THR A 130 -2.38 3.21 5.08
C THR A 130 -1.35 2.12 5.28
N LEU A 131 -0.98 1.89 6.54
CA LEU A 131 -0.09 0.82 6.94
C LEU A 131 -0.80 -0.01 8.00
N ASN A 132 -1.08 -1.28 7.67
CA ASN A 132 -1.81 -2.19 8.54
C ASN A 132 -0.91 -3.34 8.97
N PHE A 133 -1.10 -3.78 10.22
CA PHE A 133 -0.57 -5.03 10.73
C PHE A 133 -1.69 -5.81 11.38
N GLY A 134 -1.74 -7.12 11.13
CA GLY A 134 -2.70 -8.00 11.79
C GLY A 134 -2.51 -9.45 11.41
N GLY A 135 -3.03 -10.33 12.27
CA GLY A 135 -3.09 -11.76 12.01
C GLY A 135 -4.37 -12.14 11.29
N ASP A 136 -4.27 -13.10 10.38
CA ASP A 136 -5.43 -13.66 9.70
C ASP A 136 -5.17 -15.11 9.31
N TYR A 137 -6.23 -15.87 9.12
CA TYR A 137 -6.15 -17.26 8.72
C TYR A 137 -6.07 -17.36 7.19
N THR A 138 -5.14 -18.19 6.72
CA THR A 138 -5.00 -18.48 5.29
C THR A 138 -6.03 -19.54 4.87
N THR A 139 -6.18 -19.72 3.56
CA THR A 139 -7.07 -20.73 2.98
C THR A 139 -6.77 -22.14 3.50
N GLY A 140 -5.50 -22.44 3.81
CA GLY A 140 -5.10 -23.71 4.40
C GLY A 140 -5.35 -23.84 5.91
N GLY A 141 -5.95 -22.82 6.56
CA GLY A 141 -6.28 -22.83 7.99
C GLY A 141 -5.15 -22.36 8.91
N GLY A 142 -3.96 -22.06 8.38
CA GLY A 142 -2.84 -21.56 9.16
C GLY A 142 -2.97 -20.06 9.45
N LEU A 143 -2.57 -19.65 10.65
CA LEU A 143 -2.49 -18.23 11.01
C LEU A 143 -1.21 -17.61 10.44
N ARG A 144 -1.35 -16.48 9.76
CA ARG A 144 -0.23 -15.67 9.32
C ARG A 144 -0.43 -14.23 9.74
N TYR A 145 0.67 -13.52 9.84
CA TYR A 145 0.69 -12.09 10.21
C TYR A 145 1.07 -11.29 8.99
N PHE A 146 0.21 -10.32 8.65
CA PHE A 146 0.33 -9.52 7.43
C PHE A 146 0.69 -8.09 7.76
N THR A 147 1.66 -7.55 7.02
CA THR A 147 1.91 -6.12 6.93
C THR A 147 1.48 -5.66 5.54
N THR A 148 0.54 -4.74 5.48
CA THR A 148 -0.05 -4.27 4.23
C THR A 148 0.13 -2.76 4.14
N LEU A 149 0.71 -2.31 3.03
CA LEU A 149 0.95 -0.90 2.75
C LEU A 149 0.15 -0.51 1.52
N SER A 150 -0.74 0.47 1.65
CA SER A 150 -1.61 0.92 0.57
C SER A 150 -1.39 2.39 0.26
N PHE A 151 -1.35 2.71 -1.03
CA PHE A 151 -1.30 4.07 -1.55
C PHE A 151 -2.54 4.30 -2.42
N GLY A 152 -3.15 5.48 -2.33
CA GLY A 152 -4.29 5.79 -3.16
C GLY A 152 -4.67 7.26 -3.20
N ARG A 153 -5.70 7.51 -3.98
CA ARG A 153 -6.29 8.85 -4.09
C ARG A 153 -7.80 8.81 -4.34
#